data_aa3b8294e13d26a116deb4fc793fd676
#
_entry.id   aa3b8294e13d26a116deb4fc793fd676
#
_cell.length_a   1.000
_cell.length_b   1.000
_cell.length_c   1.000
_cell.angle_alpha   90.00
_cell.angle_beta   90.00
_cell.angle_gamma   90.00
#
_symmetry.space_group_name_H-M   'P 1'
#
loop_
_entity.id
_entity.type
_entity.pdbx_description
1 polymer ?
#
loop_
_entity_poly.entity_id
_entity_poly.type
_entity_poly.pdbx_seq_one_letter_code
_entity_poly.pdbx_strand_id
1 'polypeptide(L)'
;MKHFVIYRKLILIIGTATAVVSVGVFFFMEDILFRTLFISFAFVFFGGLLFLLDFLHNRYNDNLLEEITLLIEALVEQQERTVFSEAEDTLTARLQHQLLKLRNILKAQNQMLTQEKEQIKTLISDISHQIKTPVAAANTFAQLLGDTGLSDEERREYIATLQMSLEKLTFLTNSLIKMSRSESGIIRLKPEQSSLNDIVMQAVKTVYAKARDKNITITFDCGQTFEALLDFNWTAEAVTNVLDNAVKYTPSGGVVDLKITEYPSYLRLDVSDNGIGIPEEEQAKIFGRFYRGKQSAGVDGVGIGLYLTRDIVNKQNGYIK
;
A
#
# COMPACT_ATOMS: atom_id res chain seq x y z
N MET A 1 -4.35 -40.38 -11.36
CA MET A 1 -5.82 -40.37 -11.64
C MET A 1 -6.25 -41.16 -12.86
N LYS A 2 -5.68 -40.98 -14.05
CA LYS A 2 -6.03 -41.73 -15.27
C LYS A 2 -5.93 -43.26 -15.09
N HIS A 3 -4.83 -43.75 -14.51
CA HIS A 3 -4.63 -45.20 -14.29
C HIS A 3 -5.69 -45.81 -13.35
N PHE A 4 -6.03 -45.11 -12.24
CA PHE A 4 -7.07 -45.60 -11.30
C PHE A 4 -8.45 -45.68 -11.96
N VAL A 5 -8.82 -44.67 -12.74
CA VAL A 5 -10.10 -44.68 -13.49
C VAL A 5 -10.10 -45.80 -14.53
N ILE A 6 -8.97 -46.08 -15.18
CA ILE A 6 -8.80 -47.17 -16.15
C ILE A 6 -8.92 -48.52 -15.43
N TYR A 7 -8.21 -48.74 -14.31
CA TYR A 7 -8.32 -49.98 -13.54
C TYR A 7 -9.74 -50.23 -13.02
N ARG A 8 -10.39 -49.19 -12.47
CA ARG A 8 -11.79 -49.30 -12.03
C ARG A 8 -12.73 -49.66 -13.16
N LYS A 9 -12.59 -49.05 -14.35
CA LYS A 9 -13.38 -49.41 -15.52
C LYS A 9 -13.08 -50.83 -15.99
N LEU A 10 -11.82 -51.24 -16.00
CA LEU A 10 -11.43 -52.60 -16.40
C LEU A 10 -12.00 -53.66 -15.46
N ILE A 11 -11.92 -53.45 -14.14
CA ILE A 11 -12.49 -54.34 -13.13
C ILE A 11 -14.00 -54.41 -13.25
N LEU A 12 -14.69 -53.31 -13.50
CA LEU A 12 -16.13 -53.28 -13.73
C LEU A 12 -16.51 -54.03 -15.02
N ILE A 13 -15.74 -53.86 -16.09
CA ILE A 13 -16.01 -54.58 -17.37
C ILE A 13 -15.76 -56.08 -17.18
N ILE A 14 -14.66 -56.45 -16.53
CA ILE A 14 -14.38 -57.87 -16.24
C ILE A 14 -15.47 -58.44 -15.33
N GLY A 15 -15.89 -57.72 -14.28
CA GLY A 15 -16.96 -58.14 -13.38
C GLY A 15 -18.29 -58.33 -14.10
N THR A 16 -18.70 -57.41 -14.95
CA THR A 16 -19.93 -57.50 -15.70
C THR A 16 -19.87 -58.64 -16.74
N ALA A 17 -18.73 -58.78 -17.44
CA ALA A 17 -18.60 -59.88 -18.41
C ALA A 17 -18.63 -61.26 -17.74
N THR A 18 -17.93 -61.42 -16.61
CA THR A 18 -17.96 -62.65 -15.82
C THR A 18 -19.35 -62.94 -15.25
N ALA A 19 -20.10 -61.92 -14.81
CA ALA A 19 -21.46 -62.07 -14.34
C ALA A 19 -22.40 -62.58 -15.44
N VAL A 20 -22.30 -62.01 -16.65
CA VAL A 20 -23.13 -62.44 -17.79
C VAL A 20 -22.79 -63.88 -18.18
N VAL A 21 -21.51 -64.25 -18.25
CA VAL A 21 -21.08 -65.62 -18.54
C VAL A 21 -21.55 -66.56 -17.44
N SER A 22 -21.49 -66.18 -16.18
CA SER A 22 -21.93 -66.97 -15.03
C SER A 22 -23.42 -67.27 -15.09
N VAL A 23 -24.26 -66.30 -15.46
CA VAL A 23 -25.69 -66.45 -15.64
C VAL A 23 -26.01 -67.47 -16.82
N GLY A 24 -25.26 -67.31 -17.93
CA GLY A 24 -25.42 -68.22 -19.08
C GLY A 24 -25.04 -69.64 -18.71
N VAL A 25 -23.93 -69.90 -18.05
CA VAL A 25 -23.53 -71.26 -17.61
C VAL A 25 -24.51 -71.87 -16.63
N PHE A 26 -25.08 -71.06 -15.70
CA PHE A 26 -26.05 -71.49 -14.73
C PHE A 26 -27.29 -72.11 -15.39
N PHE A 27 -27.76 -71.55 -16.48
CA PHE A 27 -28.97 -72.10 -17.22
C PHE A 27 -28.69 -73.41 -17.94
N PHE A 28 -27.44 -73.74 -18.30
CA PHE A 28 -27.08 -74.98 -18.98
C PHE A 28 -26.65 -76.08 -18.03
N MET A 29 -26.58 -75.86 -16.72
CA MET A 29 -26.26 -76.88 -15.73
C MET A 29 -27.52 -77.65 -15.32
N GLU A 30 -27.57 -79.00 -15.50
CA GLU A 30 -28.68 -79.83 -15.10
C GLU A 30 -28.61 -80.30 -13.64
N ASP A 31 -27.38 -80.37 -13.06
CA ASP A 31 -27.13 -80.96 -11.76
C ASP A 31 -27.26 -79.93 -10.63
N ILE A 32 -28.10 -80.15 -9.63
CA ILE A 32 -28.42 -79.26 -8.54
C ILE A 32 -27.16 -78.99 -7.70
N LEU A 33 -26.29 -79.94 -7.48
CA LEU A 33 -25.07 -79.80 -6.67
C LEU A 33 -24.06 -78.87 -7.33
N PHE A 34 -23.88 -78.98 -8.65
CA PHE A 34 -23.04 -78.12 -9.40
C PHE A 34 -23.57 -76.65 -9.45
N ARG A 35 -24.88 -76.47 -9.54
CA ARG A 35 -25.51 -75.14 -9.47
C ARG A 35 -25.22 -74.41 -8.14
N THR A 36 -25.36 -75.12 -6.99
CA THR A 36 -25.11 -74.52 -5.66
C THR A 36 -23.62 -74.18 -5.47
N LEU A 37 -22.72 -75.04 -5.89
CA LEU A 37 -21.28 -74.76 -5.86
C LEU A 37 -20.93 -73.57 -6.72
N PHE A 38 -21.54 -73.47 -7.91
CA PHE A 38 -21.26 -72.35 -8.81
C PHE A 38 -21.78 -71.01 -8.27
N ILE A 39 -22.99 -70.98 -7.67
CA ILE A 39 -23.51 -69.77 -6.99
C ILE A 39 -22.60 -69.34 -5.85
N SER A 40 -22.13 -70.27 -5.02
CA SER A 40 -21.23 -69.99 -3.92
C SER A 40 -19.90 -69.44 -4.41
N PHE A 41 -19.35 -70.02 -5.47
CA PHE A 41 -18.12 -69.51 -6.08
C PHE A 41 -18.28 -68.10 -6.66
N ALA A 42 -19.40 -67.87 -7.39
CA ALA A 42 -19.71 -66.55 -7.96
C ALA A 42 -19.85 -65.49 -6.84
N PHE A 43 -20.53 -65.81 -5.74
CA PHE A 43 -20.70 -64.92 -4.60
C PHE A 43 -19.34 -64.53 -3.97
N VAL A 44 -18.45 -65.52 -3.73
CA VAL A 44 -17.08 -65.30 -3.18
C VAL A 44 -16.27 -64.48 -4.17
N PHE A 45 -16.33 -64.76 -5.45
CA PHE A 45 -15.59 -64.04 -6.49
C PHE A 45 -16.00 -62.57 -6.59
N PHE A 46 -17.33 -62.30 -6.65
CA PHE A 46 -17.84 -60.92 -6.68
C PHE A 46 -17.61 -60.17 -5.38
N GLY A 47 -17.75 -60.86 -4.22
CA GLY A 47 -17.38 -60.29 -2.92
C GLY A 47 -15.91 -59.89 -2.85
N GLY A 48 -15.00 -60.74 -3.32
CA GLY A 48 -13.58 -60.46 -3.43
C GLY A 48 -13.26 -59.27 -4.38
N LEU A 49 -13.99 -59.22 -5.50
CA LEU A 49 -13.84 -58.11 -6.46
C LEU A 49 -14.26 -56.78 -5.87
N LEU A 50 -15.40 -56.73 -5.16
CA LEU A 50 -15.89 -55.55 -4.47
C LEU A 50 -14.91 -55.13 -3.36
N PHE A 51 -14.41 -56.07 -2.57
CA PHE A 51 -13.42 -55.82 -1.53
C PHE A 51 -12.13 -55.24 -2.14
N LEU A 52 -11.66 -55.80 -3.27
CA LEU A 52 -10.46 -55.27 -3.95
C LEU A 52 -10.67 -53.83 -4.46
N LEU A 53 -11.87 -53.55 -5.00
CA LEU A 53 -12.21 -52.19 -5.44
C LEU A 53 -12.21 -51.20 -4.27
N ASP A 54 -12.82 -51.56 -3.13
CA ASP A 54 -12.88 -50.76 -1.94
C ASP A 54 -11.45 -50.53 -1.35
N PHE A 55 -10.66 -51.58 -1.27
CA PHE A 55 -9.28 -51.52 -0.82
C PHE A 55 -8.41 -50.57 -1.69
N LEU A 56 -8.53 -50.70 -3.01
CA LEU A 56 -7.82 -49.82 -3.93
C LEU A 56 -8.29 -48.37 -3.84
N HIS A 57 -9.59 -48.18 -3.64
CA HIS A 57 -10.18 -46.83 -3.46
C HIS A 57 -9.70 -46.18 -2.19
N ASN A 58 -9.72 -46.86 -1.06
CA ASN A 58 -9.27 -46.36 0.21
C ASN A 58 -7.77 -45.99 0.17
N ARG A 59 -6.96 -46.92 -0.34
CA ARG A 59 -5.49 -46.66 -0.50
C ARG A 59 -5.21 -45.47 -1.40
N TYR A 60 -5.98 -45.24 -2.44
CA TYR A 60 -5.83 -44.06 -3.30
C TYR A 60 -6.22 -42.78 -2.55
N ASN A 61 -7.27 -42.79 -1.77
CA ASN A 61 -7.72 -41.64 -0.99
C ASN A 61 -6.74 -41.31 0.11
N ASP A 62 -6.18 -42.29 0.82
CA ASP A 62 -5.18 -42.09 1.87
C ASP A 62 -3.90 -41.42 1.32
N ASN A 63 -3.39 -41.91 0.19
CA ASN A 63 -2.24 -41.31 -0.47
C ASN A 63 -2.53 -39.85 -0.89
N LEU A 64 -3.72 -39.57 -1.40
CA LEU A 64 -4.11 -38.23 -1.84
C LEU A 64 -4.23 -37.27 -0.65
N LEU A 65 -4.78 -37.73 0.48
CA LEU A 65 -4.87 -36.95 1.71
C LEU A 65 -3.46 -36.66 2.28
N GLU A 66 -2.56 -37.64 2.27
CA GLU A 66 -1.16 -37.45 2.69
C GLU A 66 -0.45 -36.39 1.83
N GLU A 67 -0.59 -36.48 0.52
CA GLU A 67 -0.02 -35.50 -0.42
C GLU A 67 -0.57 -34.07 -0.19
N ILE A 68 -1.90 -33.93 0.04
CA ILE A 68 -2.53 -32.62 0.37
C ILE A 68 -2.02 -32.10 1.72
N THR A 69 -1.87 -32.97 2.71
CA THR A 69 -1.36 -32.59 4.04
C THR A 69 0.06 -32.07 3.93
N LEU A 70 0.94 -32.77 3.20
CA LEU A 70 2.32 -32.31 2.95
C LEU A 70 2.39 -30.96 2.24
N LEU A 71 1.46 -30.71 1.28
CA LEU A 71 1.35 -29.42 0.62
C LEU A 71 0.97 -28.30 1.60
N ILE A 72 0.01 -28.56 2.48
CA ILE A 72 -0.45 -27.59 3.48
C ILE A 72 0.69 -27.31 4.48
N GLU A 73 1.39 -28.34 4.95
CA GLU A 73 2.55 -28.19 5.85
C GLU A 73 3.66 -27.37 5.19
N ALA A 74 4.01 -27.67 3.93
CA ALA A 74 4.99 -26.89 3.17
C ALA A 74 4.58 -25.42 2.99
N LEU A 75 3.28 -25.14 2.86
CA LEU A 75 2.73 -23.78 2.82
C LEU A 75 2.87 -23.05 4.16
N VAL A 76 2.59 -23.73 5.27
CA VAL A 76 2.70 -23.16 6.63
C VAL A 76 4.17 -22.90 6.98
N GLU A 77 5.09 -23.79 6.62
CA GLU A 77 6.52 -23.66 6.86
C GLU A 77 7.23 -22.73 5.86
N GLN A 78 6.50 -22.14 4.90
CA GLN A 78 7.03 -21.27 3.84
C GLN A 78 8.11 -21.93 2.96
N GLN A 79 8.17 -23.25 2.92
CA GLN A 79 9.12 -24.00 2.07
C GLN A 79 8.63 -24.06 0.62
N GLU A 80 9.56 -23.91 -0.34
CA GLU A 80 9.27 -24.08 -1.77
C GLU A 80 9.40 -25.57 -2.14
N ARG A 81 8.44 -26.39 -1.72
CA ARG A 81 8.35 -27.78 -2.19
C ARG A 81 7.27 -27.92 -3.24
N THR A 82 7.66 -28.38 -4.42
CA THR A 82 6.74 -28.88 -5.44
C THR A 82 6.47 -30.37 -5.15
N VAL A 83 5.26 -30.71 -4.72
CA VAL A 83 4.89 -32.08 -4.36
C VAL A 83 4.36 -32.83 -5.57
N PHE A 84 3.72 -32.13 -6.53
CA PHE A 84 3.17 -32.71 -7.75
C PHE A 84 3.94 -32.29 -8.99
N SER A 85 4.02 -33.18 -9.98
CA SER A 85 4.61 -32.88 -11.29
C SER A 85 3.75 -31.82 -12.02
N GLU A 86 4.37 -30.73 -12.46
CA GLU A 86 3.70 -29.68 -13.25
C GLU A 86 3.24 -30.15 -14.63
N ALA A 87 3.69 -31.33 -15.08
CA ALA A 87 3.44 -31.85 -16.43
C ALA A 87 2.08 -32.54 -16.59
N GLU A 88 1.34 -32.82 -15.51
CA GLU A 88 0.06 -33.50 -15.58
C GLU A 88 -1.10 -32.54 -15.30
N ASP A 89 -2.06 -32.46 -16.24
CA ASP A 89 -3.34 -31.73 -16.06
C ASP A 89 -4.28 -32.54 -15.15
N THR A 90 -3.87 -32.68 -13.88
CA THR A 90 -4.61 -33.38 -12.82
C THR A 90 -5.30 -32.37 -11.89
N LEU A 91 -6.33 -32.84 -11.18
CA LEU A 91 -7.01 -32.03 -10.15
C LEU A 91 -6.03 -31.55 -9.08
N THR A 92 -5.08 -32.40 -8.71
CA THR A 92 -4.05 -32.15 -7.70
C THR A 92 -3.07 -31.05 -8.15
N ALA A 93 -2.64 -31.06 -9.42
CA ALA A 93 -1.79 -30.00 -9.97
C ALA A 93 -2.51 -28.65 -10.01
N ARG A 94 -3.80 -28.62 -10.32
CA ARG A 94 -4.63 -27.40 -10.24
C ARG A 94 -4.76 -26.89 -8.82
N LEU A 95 -4.98 -27.80 -7.85
CA LEU A 95 -5.03 -27.44 -6.43
C LEU A 95 -3.69 -26.85 -5.96
N GLN A 96 -2.58 -27.49 -6.29
CA GLN A 96 -1.23 -26.97 -6.00
C GLN A 96 -1.03 -25.57 -6.56
N HIS A 97 -1.41 -25.33 -7.82
CA HIS A 97 -1.29 -24.00 -8.43
C HIS A 97 -2.12 -22.94 -7.69
N GLN A 98 -3.36 -23.26 -7.28
CA GLN A 98 -4.20 -22.34 -6.52
C GLN A 98 -3.62 -22.05 -5.11
N LEU A 99 -3.10 -23.07 -4.45
CA LEU A 99 -2.45 -22.92 -3.14
C LEU A 99 -1.18 -22.06 -3.23
N LEU A 100 -0.33 -22.25 -4.25
CA LEU A 100 0.85 -21.42 -4.50
C LEU A 100 0.47 -19.96 -4.78
N LYS A 101 -0.61 -19.73 -5.56
CA LYS A 101 -1.15 -18.39 -5.80
C LYS A 101 -1.61 -17.74 -4.50
N LEU A 102 -2.35 -18.47 -3.65
CA LEU A 102 -2.80 -17.98 -2.34
C LEU A 102 -1.61 -17.62 -1.45
N ARG A 103 -0.58 -18.49 -1.39
CA ARG A 103 0.65 -18.22 -0.65
C ARG A 103 1.31 -16.91 -1.10
N ASN A 104 1.43 -16.71 -2.41
CA ASN A 104 2.06 -15.50 -2.95
C ASN A 104 1.27 -14.24 -2.60
N ILE A 105 -0.07 -14.31 -2.62
CA ILE A 105 -0.94 -13.21 -2.18
C ILE A 105 -0.73 -12.92 -0.69
N LEU A 106 -0.75 -13.95 0.17
CA LEU A 106 -0.53 -13.80 1.61
C LEU A 106 0.86 -13.26 1.94
N LYS A 107 1.89 -13.75 1.23
CA LYS A 107 3.27 -13.24 1.37
C LYS A 107 3.37 -11.76 1.00
N ALA A 108 2.75 -11.36 -0.12
CA ALA A 108 2.71 -9.96 -0.54
C ALA A 108 1.95 -9.09 0.48
N GLN A 109 0.81 -9.54 1.00
CA GLN A 109 0.07 -8.85 2.05
C GLN A 109 0.87 -8.70 3.34
N ASN A 110 1.54 -9.75 3.80
CA ASN A 110 2.40 -9.69 4.99
C ASN A 110 3.59 -8.73 4.80
N GLN A 111 4.18 -8.70 3.61
CA GLN A 111 5.23 -7.74 3.29
C GLN A 111 4.71 -6.30 3.31
N MET A 112 3.53 -6.03 2.74
CA MET A 112 2.88 -4.72 2.80
C MET A 112 2.61 -4.30 4.24
N LEU A 113 2.00 -5.18 5.06
CA LEU A 113 1.73 -4.91 6.47
C LEU A 113 3.01 -4.61 7.27
N THR A 114 4.09 -5.35 6.99
CA THR A 114 5.39 -5.11 7.64
C THR A 114 5.96 -3.75 7.22
N GLN A 115 5.88 -3.39 5.95
CA GLN A 115 6.30 -2.08 5.46
C GLN A 115 5.46 -0.95 6.07
N GLU A 116 4.14 -1.09 6.13
CA GLU A 116 3.25 -0.11 6.79
C GLU A 116 3.62 0.05 8.27
N LYS A 117 3.85 -1.05 8.99
CA LYS A 117 4.26 -1.01 10.40
C LYS A 117 5.58 -0.27 10.60
N GLU A 118 6.60 -0.51 9.78
CA GLU A 118 7.87 0.20 9.86
C GLU A 118 7.72 1.69 9.46
N GLN A 119 6.85 2.00 8.50
CA GLN A 119 6.54 3.39 8.15
C GLN A 119 5.87 4.13 9.32
N ILE A 120 4.90 3.49 10.01
CA ILE A 120 4.24 4.06 11.19
C ILE A 120 5.25 4.27 12.34
N LYS A 121 6.13 3.30 12.58
CA LYS A 121 7.16 3.39 13.62
C LYS A 121 8.13 4.54 13.36
N THR A 122 8.59 4.68 12.12
CA THR A 122 9.44 5.81 11.68
C THR A 122 8.70 7.13 11.89
N LEU A 123 7.44 7.20 11.45
CA LEU A 123 6.58 8.38 11.63
C LEU A 123 6.47 8.80 13.11
N ILE A 124 6.17 7.85 14.01
CA ILE A 124 6.06 8.14 15.45
C ILE A 124 7.40 8.64 16.01
N SER A 125 8.52 8.05 15.59
CA SER A 125 9.85 8.48 15.99
C SER A 125 10.12 9.92 15.54
N ASP A 126 9.85 10.23 14.27
CA ASP A 126 10.08 11.56 13.70
C ASP A 126 9.21 12.63 14.38
N ILE A 127 7.91 12.34 14.59
CA ILE A 127 7.00 13.21 15.34
C ILE A 127 7.54 13.49 16.74
N SER A 128 7.97 12.43 17.44
CA SER A 128 8.49 12.54 18.80
C SER A 128 9.70 13.44 18.87
N HIS A 129 10.63 13.31 17.92
CA HIS A 129 11.81 14.18 17.83
C HIS A 129 11.41 15.63 17.50
N GLN A 130 10.49 15.85 16.57
CA GLN A 130 10.07 17.21 16.18
C GLN A 130 9.28 17.93 17.28
N ILE A 131 8.54 17.21 18.14
CA ILE A 131 7.83 17.77 19.29
C ILE A 131 8.79 18.04 20.45
N LYS A 132 9.72 17.12 20.73
CA LYS A 132 10.63 17.22 21.90
C LYS A 132 11.43 18.52 21.91
N THR A 133 11.93 18.94 20.75
CA THR A 133 12.78 20.14 20.64
C THR A 133 12.05 21.43 21.03
N PRO A 134 10.91 21.81 20.44
CA PRO A 134 10.20 23.04 20.83
C PRO A 134 9.61 22.94 22.23
N VAL A 135 9.20 21.76 22.71
CA VAL A 135 8.74 21.58 24.10
C VAL A 135 9.88 21.81 25.08
N ALA A 136 11.07 21.28 24.83
CA ALA A 136 12.24 21.49 25.67
C ALA A 136 12.63 22.98 25.71
N ALA A 137 12.65 23.67 24.55
CA ALA A 137 12.92 25.10 24.48
C ALA A 137 11.87 25.90 25.26
N ALA A 138 10.57 25.63 25.04
CA ALA A 138 9.49 26.30 25.75
C ALA A 138 9.62 26.13 27.27
N ASN A 139 9.90 24.93 27.75
CA ASN A 139 10.10 24.67 29.19
C ASN A 139 11.31 25.40 29.73
N THR A 140 12.44 25.41 29.01
CA THR A 140 13.66 26.13 29.46
C THR A 140 13.41 27.62 29.57
N PHE A 141 12.84 28.26 28.56
CA PHE A 141 12.58 29.70 28.60
C PHE A 141 11.47 30.08 29.58
N ALA A 142 10.46 29.21 29.78
CA ALA A 142 9.47 29.40 30.83
C ALA A 142 10.09 29.36 32.25
N GLN A 143 11.07 28.48 32.48
CA GLN A 143 11.78 28.39 33.76
C GLN A 143 12.69 29.64 33.96
N LEU A 144 13.43 30.05 32.92
CA LEU A 144 14.27 31.24 32.97
C LEU A 144 13.46 32.51 33.26
N LEU A 145 12.25 32.64 32.73
CA LEU A 145 11.34 33.77 33.00
C LEU A 145 10.91 33.87 34.47
N GLY A 146 11.06 32.78 35.24
CA GLY A 146 10.84 32.79 36.69
C GLY A 146 11.95 33.45 37.51
N ASP A 147 13.12 33.80 36.91
CA ASP A 147 14.20 34.47 37.59
C ASP A 147 13.85 35.96 37.79
N THR A 148 14.01 36.44 39.03
CA THR A 148 13.73 37.83 39.41
C THR A 148 14.83 38.80 39.01
N GLY A 149 16.02 38.28 38.63
CA GLY A 149 17.19 39.09 38.25
C GLY A 149 17.28 39.48 36.78
N LEU A 150 16.31 39.10 35.96
CA LEU A 150 16.32 39.34 34.51
C LEU A 150 16.16 40.83 34.17
N SER A 151 16.97 41.29 33.23
CA SER A 151 16.77 42.58 32.57
C SER A 151 15.50 42.56 31.69
N ASP A 152 14.93 43.72 31.40
CA ASP A 152 13.75 43.84 30.51
C ASP A 152 14.06 43.37 29.08
N GLU A 153 15.32 43.42 28.68
CA GLU A 153 15.78 42.97 27.36
C GLU A 153 15.83 41.45 27.28
N GLU A 154 16.40 40.76 28.26
CA GLU A 154 16.44 39.32 28.40
C GLU A 154 15.01 38.76 28.53
N ARG A 155 14.16 39.40 29.30
CA ARG A 155 12.75 39.01 29.46
C ARG A 155 11.99 39.02 28.11
N ARG A 156 12.21 40.08 27.30
CA ARG A 156 11.59 40.18 25.96
C ARG A 156 12.11 39.11 25.03
N GLU A 157 13.42 38.83 25.04
CA GLU A 157 14.02 37.76 24.21
C GLU A 157 13.49 36.39 24.60
N TYR A 158 13.38 36.07 25.90
CA TYR A 158 12.84 34.78 26.36
C TYR A 158 11.39 34.63 26.02
N ILE A 159 10.55 35.65 26.15
CA ILE A 159 9.15 35.66 25.73
C ILE A 159 9.05 35.40 24.22
N ALA A 160 9.82 36.08 23.40
CA ALA A 160 9.84 35.90 21.95
C ALA A 160 10.19 34.44 21.56
N THR A 161 11.24 33.90 22.21
CA THR A 161 11.66 32.51 21.95
C THR A 161 10.64 31.48 22.39
N LEU A 162 9.95 31.74 23.53
CA LEU A 162 8.82 30.92 24.00
C LEU A 162 7.68 30.96 22.99
N GLN A 163 7.31 32.15 22.51
CA GLN A 163 6.24 32.31 21.51
C GLN A 163 6.58 31.56 20.20
N MET A 164 7.80 31.70 19.68
CA MET A 164 8.26 30.96 18.50
C MET A 164 8.17 29.45 18.70
N SER A 165 8.49 28.95 19.90
CA SER A 165 8.41 27.52 20.22
C SER A 165 6.96 27.02 20.21
N LEU A 166 6.00 27.81 20.75
CA LEU A 166 4.58 27.52 20.76
C LEU A 166 3.95 27.61 19.36
N GLU A 167 4.37 28.59 18.56
CA GLU A 167 3.93 28.70 17.15
C GLU A 167 4.39 27.48 16.34
N LYS A 168 5.63 27.04 16.54
CA LYS A 168 6.18 25.83 15.89
C LYS A 168 5.39 24.58 16.28
N LEU A 169 5.01 24.42 17.57
CA LEU A 169 4.17 23.33 18.04
C LEU A 169 2.78 23.36 17.40
N THR A 170 2.17 24.54 17.32
CA THR A 170 0.85 24.73 16.69
C THR A 170 0.89 24.38 15.21
N PHE A 171 1.92 24.83 14.49
CA PHE A 171 2.13 24.50 13.08
C PHE A 171 2.32 23.00 12.89
N LEU A 172 3.15 22.36 13.74
CA LEU A 172 3.37 20.91 13.70
C LEU A 172 2.10 20.13 13.92
N THR A 173 1.30 20.50 14.93
CA THR A 173 0.03 19.84 15.25
C THR A 173 -0.96 19.97 14.09
N ASN A 174 -1.11 21.16 13.51
CA ASN A 174 -1.99 21.38 12.36
C ASN A 174 -1.57 20.59 11.14
N SER A 175 -0.25 20.50 10.90
CA SER A 175 0.32 19.73 9.80
C SER A 175 0.08 18.22 9.98
N LEU A 176 0.21 17.71 11.21
CA LEU A 176 -0.09 16.31 11.54
C LEU A 176 -1.58 15.98 11.39
N ILE A 177 -2.47 16.89 11.80
CA ILE A 177 -3.92 16.72 11.59
C ILE A 177 -4.24 16.65 10.09
N LYS A 178 -3.66 17.53 9.26
CA LYS A 178 -3.85 17.53 7.81
C LYS A 178 -3.33 16.21 7.20
N MET A 179 -2.13 15.77 7.60
CA MET A 179 -1.53 14.53 7.15
C MET A 179 -2.38 13.31 7.56
N SER A 180 -2.78 13.21 8.82
CA SER A 180 -3.63 12.12 9.33
C SER A 180 -4.96 12.03 8.59
N ARG A 181 -5.60 13.16 8.32
CA ARG A 181 -6.84 13.22 7.53
C ARG A 181 -6.61 12.76 6.09
N SER A 182 -5.44 13.08 5.50
CA SER A 182 -5.10 12.65 4.15
C SER A 182 -4.87 11.14 4.08
N GLU A 183 -4.11 10.56 5.00
CA GLU A 183 -3.76 9.13 5.02
C GLU A 183 -4.94 8.21 5.36
N SER A 184 -5.78 8.63 6.31
CA SER A 184 -6.95 7.84 6.72
C SER A 184 -8.07 7.76 5.67
N GLY A 185 -7.89 8.36 4.49
CA GLY A 185 -8.93 8.43 3.46
C GLY A 185 -10.16 9.27 3.89
N ILE A 186 -10.09 9.94 5.05
CA ILE A 186 -11.14 10.83 5.56
C ILE A 186 -11.27 12.07 4.67
N ILE A 187 -10.18 12.48 4.03
CA ILE A 187 -10.23 13.53 3.00
C ILE A 187 -10.95 12.97 1.78
N ARG A 188 -12.24 13.21 1.72
CA ARG A 188 -13.01 13.07 0.49
C ARG A 188 -12.83 14.36 -0.29
N LEU A 189 -11.93 14.33 -1.25
CA LEU A 189 -11.80 15.40 -2.22
C LEU A 189 -13.16 15.60 -2.89
N LYS A 190 -13.51 16.85 -3.11
CA LYS A 190 -14.72 17.28 -3.84
C LYS A 190 -14.26 18.01 -5.10
N PRO A 191 -13.86 17.25 -6.15
CA PRO A 191 -13.44 17.89 -7.39
C PRO A 191 -14.64 18.56 -8.05
N GLU A 192 -14.51 19.84 -8.31
CA GLU A 192 -15.48 20.68 -9.02
C GLU A 192 -14.75 21.43 -10.13
N GLN A 193 -15.50 21.87 -11.17
CA GLN A 193 -14.91 22.73 -12.19
C GLN A 193 -14.42 24.01 -11.52
N SER A 194 -13.12 24.20 -11.50
CA SER A 194 -12.46 25.26 -10.74
C SER A 194 -11.43 25.98 -11.60
N SER A 195 -11.34 27.29 -11.43
CA SER A 195 -10.31 28.12 -12.05
C SER A 195 -8.98 27.90 -11.35
N LEU A 196 -7.98 27.37 -12.07
CA LEU A 196 -6.62 27.21 -11.56
C LEU A 196 -5.98 28.59 -11.27
N ASN A 197 -6.34 29.61 -12.01
CA ASN A 197 -5.88 30.99 -11.76
C ASN A 197 -6.34 31.48 -10.39
N ASP A 198 -7.60 31.25 -10.02
CA ASP A 198 -8.13 31.68 -8.72
C ASP A 198 -7.47 30.92 -7.56
N ILE A 199 -7.21 29.62 -7.76
CA ILE A 199 -6.45 28.78 -6.82
C ILE A 199 -5.04 29.34 -6.59
N VAL A 200 -4.32 29.67 -7.67
CA VAL A 200 -2.97 30.26 -7.59
C VAL A 200 -3.03 31.63 -6.92
N MET A 201 -4.00 32.46 -7.27
CA MET A 201 -4.18 33.78 -6.61
C MET A 201 -4.47 33.68 -5.12
N GLN A 202 -5.25 32.68 -4.70
CA GLN A 202 -5.50 32.40 -3.29
C GLN A 202 -4.20 32.00 -2.55
N ALA A 203 -3.39 31.16 -3.16
CA ALA A 203 -2.11 30.75 -2.61
C ALA A 203 -1.12 31.94 -2.53
N VAL A 204 -1.05 32.76 -3.58
CA VAL A 204 -0.23 33.99 -3.60
C VAL A 204 -0.63 34.93 -2.46
N LYS A 205 -1.94 35.17 -2.28
CA LYS A 205 -2.44 36.02 -1.16
C LYS A 205 -1.97 35.52 0.20
N THR A 206 -1.90 34.20 0.40
CA THR A 206 -1.49 33.58 1.65
C THR A 206 0.00 33.83 1.96
N VAL A 207 0.88 33.81 0.95
CA VAL A 207 2.33 33.99 1.13
C VAL A 207 2.77 35.43 0.95
N TYR A 208 1.90 36.34 0.48
CA TYR A 208 2.23 37.70 0.08
C TYR A 208 2.91 38.52 1.18
N ALA A 209 2.43 38.43 2.43
CA ALA A 209 3.02 39.16 3.55
C ALA A 209 4.50 38.75 3.76
N LYS A 210 4.79 37.44 3.75
CA LYS A 210 6.15 36.92 3.89
C LYS A 210 7.04 37.33 2.73
N ALA A 211 6.54 37.28 1.50
CA ALA A 211 7.26 37.67 0.30
C ALA A 211 7.61 39.18 0.35
N ARG A 212 6.64 40.02 0.73
CA ARG A 212 6.85 41.46 0.89
C ARG A 212 7.92 41.77 1.95
N ASP A 213 7.86 41.12 3.12
CA ASP A 213 8.80 41.35 4.22
C ASP A 213 10.24 40.93 3.85
N LYS A 214 10.41 40.03 2.88
CA LYS A 214 11.68 39.64 2.25
C LYS A 214 12.02 40.45 0.97
N ASN A 215 11.17 41.40 0.55
CA ASN A 215 11.27 42.08 -0.73
C ASN A 215 11.33 41.15 -1.95
N ILE A 216 10.63 40.02 -1.92
CA ILE A 216 10.56 39.07 -3.00
C ILE A 216 9.43 39.49 -3.96
N THR A 217 9.78 39.56 -5.25
CA THR A 217 8.79 39.82 -6.32
C THR A 217 8.15 38.52 -6.74
N ILE A 218 6.81 38.43 -6.66
CA ILE A 218 6.05 37.30 -7.19
C ILE A 218 5.40 37.76 -8.48
N THR A 219 5.69 37.05 -9.59
CA THR A 219 5.08 37.29 -10.91
C THR A 219 4.13 36.15 -11.27
N PHE A 220 2.97 36.51 -11.80
CA PHE A 220 1.99 35.53 -12.28
C PHE A 220 1.26 36.10 -13.49
N ASP A 221 1.41 35.44 -14.66
CA ASP A 221 0.70 35.81 -15.87
C ASP A 221 -0.73 35.26 -15.83
N CYS A 222 -1.71 36.18 -15.75
CA CYS A 222 -3.12 35.88 -15.65
C CYS A 222 -3.89 36.15 -16.94
N GLY A 223 -3.19 36.23 -18.09
CA GLY A 223 -3.79 36.65 -19.38
C GLY A 223 -4.88 35.70 -19.92
N GLN A 224 -4.90 34.45 -19.50
CA GLN A 224 -5.88 33.42 -19.85
C GLN A 224 -6.34 32.67 -18.61
N THR A 225 -7.64 32.33 -18.54
CA THR A 225 -8.20 31.52 -17.47
C THR A 225 -8.17 30.05 -17.83
N PHE A 226 -7.69 29.22 -16.91
CA PHE A 226 -7.60 27.78 -17.07
C PHE A 226 -8.51 27.08 -16.07
N GLU A 227 -9.38 26.22 -16.56
CA GLU A 227 -10.31 25.46 -15.72
C GLU A 227 -9.98 23.96 -15.73
N ALA A 228 -10.10 23.33 -14.59
CA ALA A 228 -9.94 21.89 -14.43
C ALA A 228 -10.85 21.33 -13.32
N LEU A 229 -11.07 20.03 -13.34
CA LEU A 229 -11.81 19.31 -12.29
C LEU A 229 -10.89 19.11 -11.08
N LEU A 230 -10.97 20.03 -10.10
CA LEU A 230 -10.06 20.10 -8.96
C LEU A 230 -10.85 20.40 -7.67
N ASP A 231 -10.34 19.92 -6.55
CA ASP A 231 -10.78 20.43 -5.24
C ASP A 231 -10.06 21.75 -4.98
N PHE A 232 -10.82 22.83 -4.96
CA PHE A 232 -10.29 24.19 -4.82
C PHE A 232 -9.42 24.36 -3.57
N ASN A 233 -9.92 23.92 -2.42
CA ASN A 233 -9.25 24.15 -1.13
C ASN A 233 -7.98 23.32 -0.99
N TRP A 234 -8.03 22.04 -1.35
CA TRP A 234 -6.86 21.17 -1.28
C TRP A 234 -5.82 21.53 -2.32
N THR A 235 -6.21 21.93 -3.52
CA THR A 235 -5.26 22.42 -4.54
C THR A 235 -4.62 23.73 -4.13
N ALA A 236 -5.38 24.66 -3.54
CA ALA A 236 -4.85 25.89 -2.98
C ALA A 236 -3.84 25.62 -1.85
N GLU A 237 -4.10 24.65 -0.98
CA GLU A 237 -3.16 24.21 0.05
C GLU A 237 -1.85 23.66 -0.57
N ALA A 238 -1.97 22.81 -1.61
CA ALA A 238 -0.82 22.24 -2.32
C ALA A 238 0.04 23.36 -2.95
N VAL A 239 -0.58 24.28 -3.66
CA VAL A 239 0.12 25.43 -4.27
C VAL A 239 0.73 26.33 -3.21
N THR A 240 0.02 26.60 -2.11
CA THR A 240 0.54 27.38 -0.99
C THR A 240 1.79 26.77 -0.39
N ASN A 241 1.84 25.44 -0.21
CA ASN A 241 3.02 24.76 0.32
C ASN A 241 4.25 24.90 -0.61
N VAL A 242 4.05 24.86 -1.92
CA VAL A 242 5.13 25.07 -2.90
C VAL A 242 5.59 26.50 -2.88
N LEU A 243 4.67 27.47 -2.88
CA LEU A 243 4.98 28.91 -2.83
C LEU A 243 5.64 29.33 -1.52
N ASP A 244 5.19 28.79 -0.38
CA ASP A 244 5.83 29.06 0.91
C ASP A 244 7.28 28.57 0.93
N ASN A 245 7.57 27.42 0.30
CA ASN A 245 8.94 26.96 0.11
C ASN A 245 9.73 27.89 -0.84
N ALA A 246 9.18 28.26 -1.99
CA ALA A 246 9.83 29.20 -2.90
C ALA A 246 10.22 30.51 -2.18
N VAL A 247 9.29 31.12 -1.44
CA VAL A 247 9.53 32.35 -0.66
C VAL A 247 10.55 32.11 0.46
N LYS A 248 10.52 30.98 1.13
CA LYS A 248 11.47 30.64 2.21
C LYS A 248 12.91 30.54 1.73
N TYR A 249 13.12 29.86 0.61
CA TYR A 249 14.46 29.53 0.11
C TYR A 249 15.01 30.54 -0.89
N THR A 250 14.19 31.48 -1.32
CA THR A 250 14.63 32.63 -2.12
C THR A 250 15.26 33.70 -1.22
N PRO A 251 16.44 34.26 -1.56
CA PRO A 251 17.06 35.35 -0.82
C PRO A 251 16.22 36.63 -0.90
N SER A 252 16.49 37.56 0.01
CA SER A 252 15.84 38.87 0.00
C SER A 252 16.10 39.58 -1.32
N GLY A 253 15.07 40.19 -1.92
CA GLY A 253 15.12 40.85 -3.24
C GLY A 253 15.04 39.87 -4.42
N GLY A 254 14.81 38.60 -4.18
CA GLY A 254 14.67 37.59 -5.23
C GLY A 254 13.32 37.60 -5.97
N VAL A 255 13.13 36.61 -6.86
CA VAL A 255 11.98 36.53 -7.74
C VAL A 255 11.39 35.11 -7.67
N VAL A 256 10.07 35.01 -7.61
CA VAL A 256 9.29 33.78 -7.77
C VAL A 256 8.33 33.97 -8.94
N ASP A 257 8.47 33.15 -9.98
CA ASP A 257 7.66 33.23 -11.19
C ASP A 257 6.69 32.04 -11.26
N LEU A 258 5.43 32.35 -11.60
CA LEU A 258 4.34 31.41 -11.73
C LEU A 258 3.83 31.41 -13.18
N LYS A 259 3.71 30.22 -13.77
CA LYS A 259 3.23 30.06 -15.13
C LYS A 259 2.31 28.87 -15.23
N ILE A 260 1.12 29.08 -15.82
CA ILE A 260 0.24 27.98 -16.22
C ILE A 260 0.42 27.74 -17.71
N THR A 261 0.56 26.48 -18.09
CA THR A 261 0.65 26.05 -19.50
C THR A 261 -0.39 24.97 -19.74
N GLU A 262 -1.18 25.14 -20.78
CA GLU A 262 -2.17 24.16 -21.21
C GLU A 262 -1.56 23.19 -22.22
N TYR A 263 -1.79 21.91 -21.99
CA TYR A 263 -1.47 20.82 -22.91
C TYR A 263 -2.76 20.06 -23.26
N PRO A 264 -2.80 19.27 -24.32
CA PRO A 264 -4.03 18.59 -24.75
C PRO A 264 -4.71 17.70 -23.71
N SER A 265 -3.95 17.19 -22.72
CA SER A 265 -4.45 16.24 -21.73
C SER A 265 -4.25 16.68 -20.28
N TYR A 266 -3.57 17.80 -20.01
CA TYR A 266 -3.33 18.29 -18.66
C TYR A 266 -2.98 19.79 -18.62
N LEU A 267 -3.17 20.40 -17.46
CA LEU A 267 -2.65 21.73 -17.14
C LEU A 267 -1.36 21.57 -16.31
N ARG A 268 -0.36 22.38 -16.64
CA ARG A 268 0.90 22.43 -15.90
C ARG A 268 1.05 23.78 -15.22
N LEU A 269 1.25 23.77 -13.91
CA LEU A 269 1.63 24.94 -13.13
C LEU A 269 3.14 24.83 -12.81
N ASP A 270 3.91 25.74 -13.32
CA ASP A 270 5.32 25.93 -13.00
C ASP A 270 5.46 27.00 -11.92
N VAL A 271 6.25 26.69 -10.89
CA VAL A 271 6.69 27.62 -9.86
C VAL A 271 8.21 27.64 -9.91
N SER A 272 8.78 28.74 -10.31
CA SER A 272 10.24 28.93 -10.47
C SER A 272 10.74 29.99 -9.52
N ASP A 273 11.79 29.69 -8.79
CA ASP A 273 12.47 30.62 -7.89
C ASP A 273 13.96 30.76 -8.23
N ASN A 274 14.57 31.86 -7.83
CA ASN A 274 16.01 32.08 -7.95
C ASN A 274 16.76 31.86 -6.61
N GLY A 275 16.26 30.94 -5.79
CA GLY A 275 16.81 30.57 -4.49
C GLY A 275 18.03 29.66 -4.57
N ILE A 276 18.29 28.98 -3.44
CA ILE A 276 19.48 28.11 -3.27
C ILE A 276 19.46 26.84 -4.14
N GLY A 277 18.31 26.51 -4.76
CA GLY A 277 18.12 25.28 -5.53
C GLY A 277 18.10 24.01 -4.68
N ILE A 278 17.89 22.87 -5.35
CA ILE A 278 17.83 21.55 -4.72
C ILE A 278 18.85 20.64 -5.41
N PRO A 279 19.84 20.10 -4.66
CA PRO A 279 20.81 19.15 -5.22
C PRO A 279 20.09 17.93 -5.84
N GLU A 280 20.61 17.40 -6.95
CA GLU A 280 19.99 16.29 -7.69
C GLU A 280 19.76 15.07 -6.80
N GLU A 281 20.70 14.77 -5.89
CA GLU A 281 20.60 13.66 -4.93
C GLU A 281 19.49 13.83 -3.88
N GLU A 282 18.96 15.04 -3.71
CA GLU A 282 17.91 15.38 -2.76
C GLU A 282 16.52 15.50 -3.42
N GLN A 283 16.43 15.71 -4.74
CA GLN A 283 15.17 15.96 -5.46
C GLN A 283 14.09 14.88 -5.24
N ALA A 284 14.47 13.60 -5.22
CA ALA A 284 13.53 12.53 -4.92
C ALA A 284 13.14 12.47 -3.42
N LYS A 285 14.02 12.95 -2.54
CA LYS A 285 13.85 12.85 -1.08
C LYS A 285 13.02 13.99 -0.49
N ILE A 286 12.98 15.16 -1.15
CA ILE A 286 12.23 16.33 -0.65
C ILE A 286 10.74 16.11 -0.48
N PHE A 287 10.21 15.09 -1.15
CA PHE A 287 8.81 14.64 -1.01
C PHE A 287 8.62 13.61 0.12
N GLY A 288 9.69 13.26 0.84
CA GLY A 288 9.61 12.41 2.02
C GLY A 288 9.01 13.15 3.23
N ARG A 289 8.40 12.40 4.14
CA ARG A 289 7.88 12.94 5.40
C ARG A 289 9.02 13.44 6.27
N PHE A 290 8.89 14.64 6.84
CA PHE A 290 9.88 15.29 7.73
C PHE A 290 11.26 15.47 7.10
N TYR A 291 11.36 15.29 5.78
CA TYR A 291 12.65 15.50 5.11
C TYR A 291 12.97 16.99 5.01
N ARG A 292 14.20 17.32 5.33
CA ARG A 292 14.77 18.66 5.20
C ARG A 292 16.16 18.54 4.55
N GLY A 293 16.37 19.27 3.48
CA GLY A 293 17.65 19.30 2.79
C GLY A 293 18.76 19.81 3.69
N LYS A 294 20.00 19.41 3.45
CA LYS A 294 21.18 19.79 4.25
C LYS A 294 21.38 21.30 4.29
N GLN A 295 21.01 21.99 3.22
CA GLN A 295 21.13 23.45 3.11
C GLN A 295 19.98 24.23 3.77
N SER A 296 18.98 23.55 4.33
CA SER A 296 17.83 24.16 5.01
C SER A 296 18.07 24.45 6.49
N ALA A 297 19.31 24.32 6.96
CA ALA A 297 19.68 24.65 8.33
C ALA A 297 19.42 26.16 8.61
N GLY A 298 18.60 26.46 9.63
CA GLY A 298 18.21 27.83 9.97
C GLY A 298 16.94 28.35 9.29
N VAL A 299 16.36 27.64 8.34
CA VAL A 299 15.07 28.00 7.71
C VAL A 299 13.93 27.25 8.43
N ASP A 300 12.88 27.95 8.85
CA ASP A 300 11.76 27.32 9.54
C ASP A 300 10.97 26.33 8.65
N GLY A 301 10.64 25.18 9.21
CA GLY A 301 9.82 24.17 8.53
C GLY A 301 9.90 22.79 9.16
N VAL A 302 8.87 22.00 9.00
CA VAL A 302 8.75 20.64 9.57
C VAL A 302 9.02 19.55 8.52
N GLY A 303 9.09 19.90 7.23
CA GLY A 303 9.32 18.93 6.16
C GLY A 303 8.07 18.09 5.80
N ILE A 304 6.86 18.62 6.04
CA ILE A 304 5.59 17.94 5.70
C ILE A 304 4.95 18.53 4.44
N GLY A 305 5.23 19.80 4.12
CA GLY A 305 4.51 20.55 3.07
C GLY A 305 4.58 19.88 1.70
N LEU A 306 5.76 19.54 1.19
CA LEU A 306 5.91 18.90 -0.13
C LEU A 306 5.37 17.46 -0.15
N TYR A 307 5.48 16.72 0.95
CA TYR A 307 4.84 15.41 1.09
C TYR A 307 3.32 15.53 0.92
N LEU A 308 2.68 16.45 1.64
CA LEU A 308 1.24 16.70 1.56
C LEU A 308 0.85 17.18 0.16
N THR A 309 1.63 18.07 -0.45
CA THR A 309 1.43 18.51 -1.83
C THR A 309 1.39 17.35 -2.81
N ARG A 310 2.38 16.44 -2.74
CA ARG A 310 2.42 15.25 -3.61
C ARG A 310 1.22 14.33 -3.39
N ASP A 311 0.81 14.13 -2.15
CA ASP A 311 -0.36 13.31 -1.83
C ASP A 311 -1.67 13.92 -2.38
N ILE A 312 -1.87 15.24 -2.21
CA ILE A 312 -3.02 15.96 -2.75
C ILE A 312 -3.07 15.89 -4.27
N VAL A 313 -1.94 16.14 -4.93
CA VAL A 313 -1.85 16.13 -6.39
C VAL A 313 -2.11 14.72 -6.95
N ASN A 314 -1.50 13.69 -6.35
CA ASN A 314 -1.69 12.29 -6.75
C ASN A 314 -3.15 11.85 -6.59
N LYS A 315 -3.83 12.26 -5.52
CA LYS A 315 -5.25 11.95 -5.29
C LYS A 315 -6.20 12.62 -6.28
N GLN A 316 -5.72 13.62 -7.01
CA GLN A 316 -6.44 14.30 -8.10
C GLN A 316 -5.93 13.86 -9.48
N ASN A 317 -5.27 12.69 -9.57
CA ASN A 317 -4.71 12.12 -10.81
C ASN A 317 -3.65 13.01 -11.48
N GLY A 318 -3.04 13.92 -10.73
CA GLY A 318 -1.92 14.73 -11.16
C GLY A 318 -0.57 14.12 -10.75
N TYR A 319 0.50 14.81 -11.08
CA TYR A 319 1.86 14.51 -10.59
C TYR A 319 2.63 15.79 -10.32
N ILE A 320 3.62 15.72 -9.42
CA ILE A 320 4.55 16.82 -9.14
C ILE A 320 5.98 16.34 -9.45
N LYS A 321 6.72 17.23 -10.06
CA LYS A 321 8.10 16.96 -10.48
C LYS A 321 9.07 17.99 -9.89
#